data_3f50744ab5d8d42d24d9349a953f7f73
#
_entry.id   3f50744ab5d8d42d24d9349a953f7f73
#
_cell.length_a   1.000
_cell.length_b   1.000
_cell.length_c   1.000
_cell.angle_alpha   90.00
_cell.angle_beta   90.00
_cell.angle_gamma   90.00
#
_symmetry.space_group_name_H-M   'P 1'
#
loop_
_entity.id
_entity.type
_entity.pdbx_description
1 polymer ?
#
loop_
_entity_poly.entity_id
_entity_poly.type
_entity_poly.pdbx_seq_one_letter_code
_entity_poly.pdbx_strand_id
1 'polypeptide(L)'
;ILKNYLVDRLNGKKLGLSANGSSRRESYRFAPVARMSNTYIAPGSDDVEKMIASVDRGIYVKSINAGSVNSITGEFNFNTGETFLIEHGEITVPVHSATLIGTGGDILQKVEQVGKDYELGQGFCYAGSGAIYIGAGQPTVKVSEMTVGGDEIC
;
A
#
# COMPACT_ATOMS: atom_id res chain seq x y z
N ILE A 1 -10.61 2.23 8.04
CA ILE A 1 -11.67 3.18 7.69
C ILE A 1 -11.10 4.27 6.80
N LEU A 2 -11.64 4.42 5.59
CA LEU A 2 -11.26 5.49 4.69
C LEU A 2 -11.63 6.85 5.30
N LYS A 3 -10.65 7.74 5.42
CA LYS A 3 -10.86 9.06 6.03
C LYS A 3 -11.33 10.10 5.01
N ASN A 4 -10.77 10.08 3.80
CA ASN A 4 -11.10 11.01 2.73
C ASN A 4 -11.10 10.31 1.38
N TYR A 5 -11.91 10.81 0.44
CA TYR A 5 -11.90 10.42 -0.95
C TYR A 5 -11.06 11.41 -1.77
N LEU A 6 -10.50 10.95 -2.88
CA LEU A 6 -9.96 11.83 -3.91
C LEU A 6 -11.13 12.35 -4.75
N VAL A 7 -11.62 13.52 -4.41
CA VAL A 7 -12.84 14.08 -5.00
C VAL A 7 -12.53 15.39 -5.72
N ASP A 8 -12.68 15.39 -7.03
CA ASP A 8 -12.76 16.61 -7.81
C ASP A 8 -14.17 17.23 -7.75
N ARG A 9 -14.30 18.41 -8.31
CA ARG A 9 -15.56 19.16 -8.28
C ARG A 9 -16.71 18.45 -9.02
N LEU A 10 -16.41 17.73 -10.11
CA LEU A 10 -17.41 17.00 -10.89
C LEU A 10 -17.88 15.75 -10.16
N ASN A 11 -16.95 14.94 -9.69
CA ASN A 11 -17.27 13.71 -8.97
C ASN A 11 -17.88 14.02 -7.59
N GLY A 12 -17.45 15.08 -6.91
CA GLY A 12 -18.08 15.54 -5.70
C GLY A 12 -19.56 15.83 -5.90
N LYS A 13 -19.91 16.56 -6.98
CA LYS A 13 -21.30 16.82 -7.33
C LYS A 13 -22.10 15.56 -7.63
N LYS A 14 -21.51 14.60 -8.36
CA LYS A 14 -22.16 13.32 -8.69
C LYS A 14 -22.40 12.42 -7.47
N LEU A 15 -21.47 12.43 -6.53
CA LEU A 15 -21.49 11.57 -5.35
C LEU A 15 -22.10 12.24 -4.11
N GLY A 16 -22.51 13.51 -4.20
CA GLY A 16 -22.99 14.27 -3.04
C GLY A 16 -21.90 14.58 -2.01
N LEU A 17 -20.64 14.61 -2.42
CA LEU A 17 -19.47 14.85 -1.57
C LEU A 17 -18.91 16.26 -1.78
N SER A 18 -18.37 16.86 -0.75
CA SER A 18 -17.63 18.11 -0.86
C SER A 18 -16.29 17.89 -1.54
N ALA A 19 -15.94 18.78 -2.49
CA ALA A 19 -14.62 18.78 -3.09
C ALA A 19 -13.56 19.11 -2.02
N ASN A 20 -12.47 18.37 -2.00
CA ASN A 20 -11.42 18.46 -0.97
C ASN A 20 -10.08 18.99 -1.46
N GLY A 21 -10.06 19.67 -2.62
CA GLY A 21 -8.83 20.24 -3.16
C GLY A 21 -7.82 19.23 -3.72
N SER A 22 -8.26 18.00 -4.02
CA SER A 22 -7.37 16.96 -4.54
C SER A 22 -6.90 17.17 -5.98
N SER A 23 -7.41 18.19 -6.69
CA SER A 23 -6.97 18.50 -8.06
C SER A 23 -5.56 19.09 -8.07
N ARG A 24 -4.67 18.43 -8.80
CA ARG A 24 -3.25 18.81 -8.93
C ARG A 24 -2.78 18.60 -10.36
N ARG A 25 -1.70 19.27 -10.72
CA ARG A 25 -1.00 19.14 -12.01
C ARG A 25 0.50 19.39 -11.83
N GLU A 26 1.30 18.80 -12.68
CA GLU A 26 2.75 18.98 -12.68
C GLU A 26 3.13 20.44 -12.99
N SER A 27 2.53 21.01 -14.04
CA SER A 27 2.81 22.38 -14.48
C SER A 27 1.59 23.00 -15.18
N TYR A 28 1.73 24.25 -15.61
CA TYR A 28 0.70 24.96 -16.37
C TYR A 28 0.34 24.30 -17.72
N ARG A 29 1.18 23.39 -18.21
CA ARG A 29 0.95 22.65 -19.48
C ARG A 29 -0.09 21.55 -19.37
N PHE A 30 -0.47 21.17 -18.16
CA PHE A 30 -1.40 20.08 -17.91
C PHE A 30 -2.72 20.60 -17.33
N ALA A 31 -3.82 19.97 -17.72
CA ALA A 31 -5.10 20.18 -17.04
C ALA A 31 -5.06 19.54 -15.64
N PRO A 32 -5.54 20.23 -14.59
CA PRO A 32 -5.60 19.63 -13.26
C PRO A 32 -6.66 18.53 -13.20
N VAL A 33 -6.31 17.41 -12.59
CA VAL A 33 -7.22 16.29 -12.32
C VAL A 33 -7.07 15.84 -10.86
N ALA A 34 -8.01 15.05 -10.34
CA ALA A 34 -7.91 14.48 -9.00
C ALA A 34 -6.67 13.58 -8.91
N ARG A 35 -5.80 13.85 -7.94
CA ARG A 35 -4.48 13.19 -7.76
C ARG A 35 -4.23 12.89 -6.29
N MET A 36 -3.47 11.82 -6.07
CA MET A 36 -2.91 11.54 -4.75
C MET A 36 -2.11 12.73 -4.22
N SER A 37 -2.14 12.91 -2.92
CA SER A 37 -1.22 13.77 -2.16
C SER A 37 -0.41 12.91 -1.20
N ASN A 38 -0.69 12.98 0.10
CA ASN A 38 -0.12 12.06 1.08
C ASN A 38 -1.12 10.94 1.35
N THR A 39 -0.79 9.73 0.92
CA THR A 39 -1.63 8.54 1.13
C THR A 39 -0.91 7.58 2.04
N TYR A 40 -1.53 7.25 3.17
CA TYR A 40 -0.90 6.43 4.19
C TYR A 40 -1.90 5.61 4.99
N ILE A 41 -1.44 4.50 5.51
CA ILE A 41 -2.13 3.79 6.59
C ILE A 41 -1.76 4.48 7.89
N ALA A 42 -2.77 4.95 8.63
CA ALA A 42 -2.52 5.61 9.91
C ALA A 42 -1.86 4.64 10.90
N PRO A 43 -0.94 5.14 11.76
CA PRO A 43 -0.32 4.28 12.76
C PRO A 43 -1.35 3.65 13.69
N GLY A 44 -1.13 2.38 13.99
CA GLY A 44 -1.84 1.65 15.03
C GLY A 44 -1.12 1.71 16.38
N SER A 45 -1.41 0.75 17.22
CA SER A 45 -0.80 0.62 18.55
C SER A 45 -0.02 -0.66 18.74
N ASP A 46 0.00 -1.54 17.74
CA ASP A 46 0.57 -2.86 17.87
C ASP A 46 2.11 -2.80 17.88
N ASP A 47 2.69 -3.69 18.66
CA ASP A 47 4.13 -3.85 18.75
C ASP A 47 4.61 -4.82 17.66
N VAL A 48 5.53 -4.39 16.81
CA VAL A 48 5.99 -5.14 15.64
C VAL A 48 6.61 -6.49 15.99
N GLU A 49 7.38 -6.56 17.07
CA GLU A 49 7.99 -7.82 17.53
C GLU A 49 6.90 -8.82 17.94
N LYS A 50 5.86 -8.34 18.62
CA LYS A 50 4.72 -9.20 19.00
C LYS A 50 3.88 -9.60 17.79
N MET A 51 3.75 -8.72 16.79
CA MET A 51 3.09 -9.08 15.54
C MET A 51 3.81 -10.22 14.84
N ILE A 52 5.12 -10.15 14.71
CA ILE A 52 5.95 -11.21 14.13
C ILE A 52 5.84 -12.49 14.95
N ALA A 53 5.98 -12.41 16.27
CA ALA A 53 5.87 -13.56 17.17
C ALA A 53 4.51 -14.26 17.11
N SER A 54 3.47 -13.59 16.64
CA SER A 54 2.12 -14.17 16.49
C SER A 54 1.92 -14.92 15.15
N VAL A 55 2.91 -15.00 14.29
CA VAL A 55 2.85 -15.66 12.98
C VAL A 55 3.54 -17.02 13.06
N ASP A 56 2.79 -18.11 12.92
CA ASP A 56 3.38 -19.45 12.89
C ASP A 56 4.15 -19.70 11.58
N ARG A 57 3.55 -19.36 10.44
CA ARG A 57 4.20 -19.42 9.13
C ARG A 57 3.74 -18.27 8.23
N GLY A 58 4.69 -17.55 7.65
CA GLY A 58 4.39 -16.41 6.80
C GLY A 58 5.63 -15.81 6.16
N ILE A 59 5.47 -14.65 5.56
CA ILE A 59 6.58 -13.86 5.02
C ILE A 59 6.60 -12.46 5.64
N TYR A 60 7.79 -11.98 5.93
CA TYR A 60 8.05 -10.60 6.32
C TYR A 60 8.63 -9.85 5.14
N VAL A 61 7.84 -8.95 4.54
CA VAL A 61 8.24 -8.13 3.40
C VAL A 61 8.71 -6.77 3.92
N LYS A 62 9.99 -6.51 3.81
CA LYS A 62 10.62 -5.27 4.29
C LYS A 62 10.63 -4.18 3.22
N SER A 63 10.65 -4.57 1.94
CA SER A 63 10.64 -3.62 0.83
C SER A 63 9.92 -4.15 -0.41
N ILE A 64 9.46 -3.23 -1.23
CA ILE A 64 8.86 -3.50 -2.55
C ILE A 64 9.77 -2.88 -3.61
N ASN A 65 10.12 -3.65 -4.64
CA ASN A 65 10.97 -3.16 -5.72
C ASN A 65 10.18 -2.51 -6.85
N ALA A 66 9.14 -3.20 -7.33
CA ALA A 66 8.34 -2.76 -8.45
C ALA A 66 6.94 -3.40 -8.38
N GLY A 67 6.02 -2.84 -9.14
CA GLY A 67 4.69 -3.43 -9.26
C GLY A 67 3.75 -2.60 -10.12
N SER A 68 2.56 -3.12 -10.30
CA SER A 68 1.49 -2.44 -11.02
C SER A 68 0.16 -2.57 -10.30
N VAL A 69 -0.68 -1.58 -10.50
CA VAL A 69 -2.04 -1.55 -9.98
C VAL A 69 -3.00 -1.19 -11.10
N ASN A 70 -4.05 -1.98 -11.28
CA ASN A 70 -5.19 -1.58 -12.08
C ASN A 70 -6.08 -0.66 -11.24
N SER A 71 -6.08 0.63 -11.52
CA SER A 71 -6.84 1.62 -10.76
C SER A 71 -8.38 1.49 -10.88
N ILE A 72 -8.87 0.68 -11.82
CA ILE A 72 -10.30 0.44 -12.02
C ILE A 72 -10.78 -0.73 -11.15
N THR A 73 -10.04 -1.85 -11.20
CA THR A 73 -10.40 -3.08 -10.48
C THR A 73 -9.78 -3.15 -9.08
N GLY A 74 -8.70 -2.40 -8.84
CA GLY A 74 -7.92 -2.48 -7.62
C GLY A 74 -6.97 -3.68 -7.57
N GLU A 75 -6.90 -4.48 -8.64
CA GLU A 75 -5.95 -5.58 -8.73
C GLU A 75 -4.51 -5.07 -8.76
N PHE A 76 -3.65 -5.75 -8.05
CA PHE A 76 -2.23 -5.42 -8.00
C PHE A 76 -1.33 -6.65 -8.09
N ASN A 77 -0.11 -6.42 -8.56
CA ASN A 77 1.02 -7.31 -8.36
C ASN A 77 2.25 -6.48 -7.98
N PHE A 78 2.94 -6.90 -6.92
CA PHE A 78 4.14 -6.24 -6.43
C PHE A 78 5.27 -7.24 -6.23
N ASN A 79 6.37 -7.02 -6.91
CA ASN A 79 7.60 -7.77 -6.67
C ASN A 79 8.25 -7.26 -5.39
N THR A 80 8.50 -8.17 -4.48
CA THR A 80 9.16 -7.84 -3.22
C THR A 80 10.66 -7.61 -3.44
N GLY A 81 11.21 -6.80 -2.56
CA GLY A 81 12.65 -6.65 -2.42
C GLY A 81 13.16 -7.54 -1.30
N GLU A 82 13.65 -6.92 -0.24
CA GLU A 82 14.10 -7.63 0.95
C GLU A 82 12.92 -8.31 1.65
N THR A 83 12.92 -9.64 1.64
CA THR A 83 11.83 -10.48 2.14
C THR A 83 12.40 -11.68 2.90
N PHE A 84 11.77 -12.07 3.97
CA PHE A 84 12.18 -13.16 4.84
C PHE A 84 11.02 -14.09 5.14
N LEU A 85 11.32 -15.36 5.38
CA LEU A 85 10.36 -16.31 5.91
C LEU A 85 10.17 -16.05 7.42
N ILE A 86 8.93 -16.20 7.90
CA ILE A 86 8.62 -16.28 9.32
C ILE A 86 8.22 -17.71 9.62
N GLU A 87 8.86 -18.32 10.62
CA GLU A 87 8.55 -19.65 11.13
C GLU A 87 8.52 -19.61 12.66
N HIS A 88 7.42 -20.11 13.23
CA HIS A 88 7.21 -20.18 14.69
C HIS A 88 7.46 -18.84 15.42
N GLY A 89 7.07 -17.72 14.78
CA GLY A 89 7.21 -16.40 15.36
C GLY A 89 8.59 -15.74 15.19
N GLU A 90 9.48 -16.35 14.44
CA GLU A 90 10.84 -15.84 14.20
C GLU A 90 11.09 -15.58 12.73
N ILE A 91 11.81 -14.49 12.42
CA ILE A 91 12.30 -14.21 11.08
C ILE A 91 13.50 -15.13 10.82
N THR A 92 13.44 -15.94 9.75
CA THR A 92 14.44 -16.97 9.47
C THR A 92 15.26 -16.65 8.21
N VAL A 93 14.97 -17.30 7.11
CA VAL A 93 15.79 -17.20 5.90
C VAL A 93 15.26 -16.18 4.89
N PRO A 94 16.13 -15.57 4.09
CA PRO A 94 15.69 -14.68 3.01
C PRO A 94 14.93 -15.47 1.94
N VAL A 95 13.90 -14.83 1.37
CA VAL A 95 13.08 -15.35 0.28
C VAL A 95 13.43 -14.62 -1.00
N HIS A 96 13.73 -15.35 -2.07
CA HIS A 96 14.00 -14.77 -3.37
C HIS A 96 12.70 -14.57 -4.19
N SER A 97 12.61 -13.42 -4.86
CA SER A 97 11.64 -13.18 -5.94
C SER A 97 10.17 -13.45 -5.60
N ALA A 98 9.73 -13.13 -4.40
CA ALA A 98 8.31 -13.21 -4.08
C ALA A 98 7.51 -12.10 -4.78
N THR A 99 6.30 -12.44 -5.24
CA THR A 99 5.36 -11.49 -5.83
C THR A 99 4.05 -11.52 -5.03
N LEU A 100 3.65 -10.37 -4.51
CA LEU A 100 2.38 -10.20 -3.82
C LEU A 100 1.29 -9.93 -4.84
N ILE A 101 0.20 -10.68 -4.79
CA ILE A 101 -0.92 -10.59 -5.73
C ILE A 101 -2.23 -10.47 -4.95
N GLY A 102 -3.09 -9.54 -5.38
CA GLY A 102 -4.39 -9.37 -4.73
C GLY A 102 -5.19 -8.20 -5.27
N THR A 103 -6.26 -7.89 -4.58
CA THR A 103 -7.03 -6.65 -4.77
C THR A 103 -6.94 -5.80 -3.52
N GLY A 104 -6.84 -4.47 -3.69
CA GLY A 104 -6.69 -3.55 -2.57
C GLY A 104 -7.87 -3.63 -1.58
N GLY A 105 -9.09 -3.84 -2.09
CA GLY A 105 -10.29 -3.97 -1.26
C GLY A 105 -10.24 -5.20 -0.34
N ASP A 106 -9.87 -6.35 -0.89
CA ASP A 106 -9.80 -7.61 -0.14
C ASP A 106 -8.70 -7.59 0.91
N ILE A 107 -7.51 -7.10 0.52
CA ILE A 107 -6.37 -7.04 1.45
C ILE A 107 -6.65 -6.12 2.62
N LEU A 108 -7.29 -4.97 2.40
CA LEU A 108 -7.65 -4.06 3.48
C LEU A 108 -8.65 -4.67 4.48
N GLN A 109 -9.46 -5.63 4.05
CA GLN A 109 -10.38 -6.37 4.94
C GLN A 109 -9.67 -7.47 5.74
N LYS A 110 -8.52 -7.93 5.27
CA LYS A 110 -7.69 -8.96 5.90
C LYS A 110 -6.60 -8.40 6.82
N VAL A 111 -6.56 -7.09 7.01
CA VAL A 111 -5.64 -6.46 7.97
C VAL A 111 -6.10 -6.78 9.39
N GLU A 112 -5.26 -7.48 10.14
CA GLU A 112 -5.51 -7.89 11.53
C GLU A 112 -4.87 -6.94 12.54
N GLN A 113 -3.64 -6.48 12.26
CA GLN A 113 -2.86 -5.67 13.18
C GLN A 113 -2.15 -4.55 12.42
N VAL A 114 -1.95 -3.42 13.09
CA VAL A 114 -1.28 -2.24 12.55
C VAL A 114 -0.29 -1.72 13.56
N GLY A 115 0.97 -1.70 13.18
CA GLY A 115 2.09 -1.29 14.02
C GLY A 115 2.08 0.19 14.39
N LYS A 116 2.90 0.53 15.37
CA LYS A 116 3.16 1.91 15.82
C LYS A 116 4.33 2.58 15.08
N ASP A 117 5.05 1.83 14.29
CA ASP A 117 6.30 2.14 13.58
C ASP A 117 6.08 2.90 12.25
N TYR A 118 5.16 3.86 12.25
CA TYR A 118 4.80 4.61 11.05
C TYR A 118 5.99 5.36 10.45
N GLU A 119 6.18 5.21 9.15
CA GLU A 119 7.17 5.93 8.36
C GLU A 119 6.55 6.50 7.08
N LEU A 120 6.93 7.72 6.71
CA LEU A 120 6.49 8.39 5.50
C LEU A 120 7.62 8.43 4.48
N GLY A 121 7.43 7.73 3.38
CA GLY A 121 8.32 7.76 2.23
C GLY A 121 7.91 8.83 1.20
N GLN A 122 8.80 9.07 0.25
CA GLN A 122 8.56 9.96 -0.89
C GLN A 122 8.37 9.14 -2.16
N GLY A 123 7.52 9.64 -3.06
CA GLY A 123 7.27 8.99 -4.32
C GLY A 123 6.69 9.93 -5.37
N PHE A 124 6.36 9.37 -6.51
CA PHE A 124 5.70 10.05 -7.60
C PHE A 124 4.39 9.37 -7.95
N CYS A 125 3.38 10.17 -8.20
CA CYS A 125 2.13 9.73 -8.82
C CYS A 125 2.12 10.17 -10.28
N TYR A 126 1.95 9.23 -11.20
CA TYR A 126 1.91 9.47 -12.65
C TYR A 126 0.48 9.35 -13.15
N ALA A 127 0.02 10.34 -13.91
CA ALA A 127 -1.27 10.30 -14.62
C ALA A 127 -1.30 11.38 -15.73
N GLY A 128 -2.46 11.55 -16.39
CA GLY A 128 -2.64 12.51 -17.47
C GLY A 128 -2.33 13.97 -17.14
N SER A 129 -2.19 14.35 -15.87
CA SER A 129 -1.73 15.70 -15.45
C SER A 129 -0.25 15.76 -15.09
N GLY A 130 0.57 14.79 -15.54
CA GLY A 130 2.02 14.75 -15.36
C GLY A 130 2.47 13.99 -14.10
N ALA A 131 3.75 14.09 -13.79
CA ALA A 131 4.38 13.50 -12.60
C ALA A 131 4.27 14.45 -11.40
N ILE A 132 3.76 13.97 -10.27
CA ILE A 132 3.55 14.81 -9.09
C ILE A 132 4.16 14.12 -7.87
N TYR A 133 4.93 14.87 -7.09
CA TYR A 133 5.44 14.40 -5.80
C TYR A 133 4.30 14.06 -4.83
N ILE A 134 4.44 12.92 -4.19
CA ILE A 134 3.52 12.45 -3.15
C ILE A 134 4.29 11.95 -1.94
N GLY A 135 3.63 11.94 -0.78
CA GLY A 135 4.02 11.12 0.35
C GLY A 135 3.22 9.81 0.34
N ALA A 136 3.89 8.70 0.55
CA ALA A 136 3.26 7.41 0.79
C ALA A 136 3.87 6.81 2.04
N GLY A 137 3.05 6.34 2.95
CA GLY A 137 3.55 5.84 4.22
C GLY A 137 2.67 4.76 4.80
N GLN A 138 3.28 3.94 5.62
CA GLN A 138 2.58 2.94 6.40
C GLN A 138 3.44 2.49 7.58
N PRO A 139 2.82 2.03 8.66
CA PRO A 139 3.48 1.20 9.66
C PRO A 139 3.60 -0.24 9.15
N THR A 140 4.23 -1.11 9.91
CA THR A 140 4.10 -2.56 9.70
C THR A 140 2.64 -2.98 9.82
N VAL A 141 2.19 -3.79 8.86
CA VAL A 141 0.80 -4.26 8.80
C VAL A 141 0.80 -5.78 8.70
N LYS A 142 0.05 -6.45 9.59
CA LYS A 142 -0.20 -7.89 9.50
C LYS A 142 -1.47 -8.14 8.73
N VAL A 143 -1.35 -8.92 7.67
CA VAL A 143 -2.46 -9.40 6.84
C VAL A 143 -2.62 -10.90 7.08
N SER A 144 -3.85 -11.37 7.32
CA SER A 144 -4.11 -12.77 7.64
C SER A 144 -3.73 -13.73 6.53
N GLU A 145 -3.97 -13.33 5.28
CA GLU A 145 -3.59 -14.11 4.10
C GLU A 145 -3.45 -13.23 2.86
N MET A 146 -2.56 -13.62 1.97
CA MET A 146 -2.34 -12.99 0.66
C MET A 146 -1.79 -14.03 -0.32
N THR A 147 -2.15 -13.91 -1.59
CA THR A 147 -1.53 -14.74 -2.62
C THR A 147 -0.08 -14.28 -2.85
N VAL A 148 0.83 -15.22 -2.72
CA VAL A 148 2.26 -15.01 -2.98
C VAL A 148 2.66 -15.92 -4.13
N GLY A 149 3.13 -15.32 -5.22
CA GLY A 149 3.77 -16.02 -6.33
C GLY A 149 5.29 -16.00 -6.14
N GLY A 150 5.97 -16.97 -6.70
CA GLY A 150 7.44 -17.10 -6.64
C GLY A 150 7.88 -18.53 -6.83
N ASP A 151 9.19 -18.74 -6.89
CA ASP A 151 9.74 -20.08 -6.92
C ASP A 151 9.58 -20.74 -5.55
N GLU A 152 9.49 -22.08 -5.53
CA GLU A 152 9.46 -22.84 -4.29
C GLU A 152 10.70 -22.53 -3.45
N ILE A 153 10.50 -22.36 -2.16
CA ILE A 153 11.59 -22.22 -1.20
C ILE A 153 12.25 -23.61 -1.09
N CYS A 154 13.43 -23.74 -1.66
CA CYS A 154 14.25 -24.95 -1.51
C CYS A 154 14.91 -25.01 -0.14
#